data_e4238cc237ead938c8de1ebe984dca8a
#
_entry.id   e4238cc237ead938c8de1ebe984dca8a
#
_cell.length_a   1.000
_cell.length_b   1.000
_cell.length_c   1.000
_cell.angle_alpha   90.00
_cell.angle_beta   90.00
_cell.angle_gamma   90.00
#
_symmetry.space_group_name_H-M   'P 1'
#
loop_
_entity.id
_entity.type
_entity.pdbx_description
1 polymer ?
#
loop_
_entity_poly.entity_id
_entity_poly.type
_entity_poly.pdbx_seq_one_letter_code
_entity_poly.pdbx_strand_id
1 'polypeptide(L)'
;TMNYGYAGTKELNEALVSRFVVIRMPMISQEHLILLLQDHYPTLKTEGAKELAAVYLDLQKKCENAQISSRAMDLRGLLDGVALMEKGLNVQDALDMGITNKTFDPYEQTLIQDTIRGRISKKMKPEDLFEEKCGSCRKEFA
;
A
#
# COMPACT_ATOMS: atom_id res chain seq x y z
N THR A 1 -13.99 15.25 5.33
CA THR A 1 -12.82 14.37 5.57
C THR A 1 -11.52 15.10 5.31
N MET A 2 -10.54 14.84 6.12
CA MET A 2 -9.21 15.41 5.95
C MET A 2 -8.13 14.41 6.36
N ASN A 3 -6.95 14.53 5.74
CA ASN A 3 -5.77 13.76 6.12
C ASN A 3 -4.99 14.55 7.19
N TYR A 4 -5.10 14.10 8.44
CA TYR A 4 -4.45 14.74 9.57
C TYR A 4 -2.93 14.59 9.48
N GLY A 5 -2.20 15.67 9.70
CA GLY A 5 -0.73 15.66 9.61
C GLY A 5 -0.15 15.56 8.21
N TYR A 6 -0.98 15.56 7.16
CA TYR A 6 -0.51 15.52 5.78
C TYR A 6 0.03 16.89 5.36
N ALA A 7 1.12 16.89 4.59
CA ALA A 7 1.71 18.13 4.08
C ALA A 7 0.69 18.87 3.20
N GLY A 8 0.44 20.14 3.52
CA GLY A 8 -0.55 20.97 2.84
C GLY A 8 -1.92 21.00 3.49
N THR A 9 -2.22 20.13 4.46
CA THR A 9 -3.42 20.24 5.28
C THR A 9 -3.16 21.22 6.43
N LYS A 10 -4.14 22.08 6.71
CA LYS A 10 -4.09 22.99 7.85
C LYS A 10 -4.95 22.42 8.97
N GLU A 11 -4.52 22.66 10.21
CA GLU A 11 -5.34 22.32 11.35
C GLU A 11 -6.63 23.16 11.33
N LEU A 12 -7.73 22.54 11.72
CA LEU A 12 -9.00 23.23 11.83
C LEU A 12 -8.95 24.19 13.02
N ASN A 13 -9.54 25.37 12.82
CA ASN A 13 -9.75 26.35 13.86
C ASN A 13 -10.58 25.72 15.01
N GLU A 14 -10.26 26.03 16.27
CA GLU A 14 -10.97 25.53 17.46
C GLU A 14 -12.47 25.78 17.39
N ALA A 15 -12.90 26.94 16.88
CA ALA A 15 -14.32 27.26 16.73
C ALA A 15 -15.03 26.33 15.74
N LEU A 16 -14.34 25.86 14.69
CA LEU A 16 -14.87 24.89 13.75
C LEU A 16 -14.90 23.49 14.38
N VAL A 17 -13.83 23.09 15.06
CA VAL A 17 -13.75 21.77 15.72
C VAL A 17 -14.86 21.60 16.74
N SER A 18 -15.18 22.65 17.52
CA SER A 18 -16.23 22.59 18.52
C SER A 18 -17.65 22.44 17.94
N ARG A 19 -17.83 22.79 16.66
CA ARG A 19 -19.14 22.68 15.95
C ARG A 19 -19.37 21.35 15.28
N PHE A 20 -18.33 20.49 15.17
CA PHE A 20 -18.39 19.20 14.51
C PHE A 20 -18.15 18.06 15.49
N VAL A 21 -18.77 16.92 15.23
CA VAL A 21 -18.41 15.68 15.89
C VAL A 21 -17.14 15.17 15.23
N VAL A 22 -16.05 15.10 16.01
CA VAL A 22 -14.75 14.65 15.51
C VAL A 22 -14.64 13.14 15.71
N ILE A 23 -14.52 12.43 14.61
CA ILE A 23 -14.30 10.97 14.60
C ILE A 23 -12.87 10.71 14.14
N ARG A 24 -12.07 10.09 14.99
CA ARG A 24 -10.74 9.63 14.61
C ARG A 24 -10.86 8.23 14.02
N MET A 25 -10.45 8.09 12.77
CA MET A 25 -10.38 6.78 12.12
C MET A 25 -9.12 6.06 12.59
N PRO A 26 -9.24 4.84 13.13
CA PRO A 26 -8.07 4.06 13.51
C PRO A 26 -7.28 3.65 12.27
N MET A 27 -6.00 3.36 12.47
CA MET A 27 -5.18 2.77 11.42
C MET A 27 -5.71 1.38 11.08
N ILE A 28 -5.60 1.01 9.80
CA ILE A 28 -6.06 -0.29 9.35
C ILE A 28 -5.23 -1.40 9.99
N SER A 29 -5.90 -2.42 10.53
CA SER A 29 -5.22 -3.61 11.06
C SER A 29 -4.78 -4.54 9.95
N GLN A 30 -3.82 -5.43 10.25
CA GLN A 30 -3.34 -6.42 9.29
C GLN A 30 -4.48 -7.27 8.72
N GLU A 31 -5.38 -7.73 9.57
CA GLU A 31 -6.52 -8.56 9.17
C GLU A 31 -7.45 -7.83 8.21
N HIS A 32 -7.80 -6.59 8.52
CA HIS A 32 -8.65 -5.77 7.66
C HIS A 32 -7.96 -5.44 6.33
N LEU A 33 -6.65 -5.23 6.35
CA LEU A 33 -5.89 -4.96 5.14
C LEU A 33 -5.86 -6.19 4.22
N ILE A 34 -5.67 -7.38 4.79
CA ILE A 34 -5.73 -8.64 4.04
C ILE A 34 -7.12 -8.84 3.41
N LEU A 35 -8.19 -8.61 4.17
CA LEU A 35 -9.56 -8.71 3.67
C LEU A 35 -9.82 -7.69 2.55
N LEU A 36 -9.34 -6.47 2.71
CA LEU A 36 -9.47 -5.42 1.69
C LEU A 36 -8.77 -5.81 0.39
N LEU A 37 -7.54 -6.32 0.49
CA LEU A 37 -6.78 -6.76 -0.69
C LEU A 37 -7.47 -7.92 -1.40
N GLN A 38 -7.99 -8.89 -0.67
CA GLN A 38 -8.69 -10.04 -1.26
C GLN A 38 -10.04 -9.65 -1.84
N ASP A 39 -10.71 -8.66 -1.25
CA ASP A 39 -11.98 -8.15 -1.78
C ASP A 39 -11.80 -7.43 -3.12
N HIS A 40 -10.76 -6.59 -3.22
CA HIS A 40 -10.42 -5.90 -4.47
C HIS A 40 -9.82 -6.82 -5.52
N TYR A 41 -9.06 -7.84 -5.09
CA TYR A 41 -8.35 -8.77 -5.97
C TYR A 41 -8.65 -10.21 -5.54
N PRO A 42 -9.80 -10.77 -5.98
CA PRO A 42 -10.22 -12.11 -5.55
C PRO A 42 -9.24 -13.24 -5.92
N THR A 43 -8.41 -13.02 -6.93
CA THR A 43 -7.39 -13.99 -7.35
C THR A 43 -6.11 -13.93 -6.53
N LEU A 44 -5.96 -12.92 -5.66
CA LEU A 44 -4.80 -12.78 -4.80
C LEU A 44 -4.80 -13.89 -3.74
N LYS A 45 -3.69 -14.64 -3.67
CA LYS A 45 -3.52 -15.69 -2.68
C LYS A 45 -3.43 -15.10 -1.28
N THR A 46 -3.91 -15.82 -0.28
CA THR A 46 -3.86 -15.38 1.12
C THR A 46 -2.44 -15.11 1.58
N GLU A 47 -1.47 -15.94 1.20
CA GLU A 47 -0.05 -15.74 1.51
C GLU A 47 0.48 -14.46 0.88
N GLY A 48 0.15 -14.20 -0.39
CA GLY A 48 0.51 -12.96 -1.06
C GLY A 48 -0.09 -11.73 -0.39
N ALA A 49 -1.36 -11.80 -0.01
CA ALA A 49 -2.02 -10.73 0.72
C ALA A 49 -1.36 -10.46 2.07
N LYS A 50 -0.95 -11.50 2.80
CA LYS A 50 -0.23 -11.37 4.07
C LYS A 50 1.13 -10.68 3.89
N GLU A 51 1.89 -11.06 2.87
CA GLU A 51 3.18 -10.43 2.57
C GLU A 51 3.04 -8.95 2.23
N LEU A 52 2.09 -8.61 1.37
CA LEU A 52 1.81 -7.22 1.00
C LEU A 52 1.33 -6.40 2.19
N ALA A 53 0.46 -6.97 3.03
CA ALA A 53 0.00 -6.32 4.25
C ALA A 53 1.15 -6.11 5.23
N ALA A 54 2.06 -7.07 5.38
CA ALA A 54 3.22 -6.96 6.24
C ALA A 54 4.15 -5.83 5.78
N VAL A 55 4.42 -5.73 4.48
CA VAL A 55 5.21 -4.63 3.90
C VAL A 55 4.57 -3.27 4.22
N TYR A 56 3.28 -3.15 3.99
CA TYR A 56 2.55 -1.90 4.26
C TYR A 56 2.61 -1.50 5.73
N LEU A 57 2.42 -2.46 6.64
CA LEU A 57 2.46 -2.21 8.08
C LEU A 57 3.88 -1.86 8.57
N ASP A 58 4.92 -2.46 8.00
CA ASP A 58 6.30 -2.09 8.31
C ASP A 58 6.60 -0.65 7.89
N LEU A 59 6.13 -0.26 6.70
CA LEU A 59 6.25 1.12 6.23
C LEU A 59 5.45 2.09 7.12
N GLN A 60 4.29 1.68 7.56
CA GLN A 60 3.45 2.46 8.47
C GLN A 60 4.14 2.73 9.80
N LYS A 61 4.81 1.73 10.37
CA LYS A 61 5.61 1.89 11.58
C LYS A 61 6.76 2.88 11.38
N LYS A 62 7.43 2.83 10.23
CA LYS A 62 8.50 3.78 9.89
C LYS A 62 7.95 5.21 9.75
N CYS A 63 6.75 5.36 9.22
CA CYS A 63 6.06 6.64 9.13
C CYS A 63 5.71 7.18 10.53
N GLU A 64 5.22 6.34 11.43
CA GLU A 64 4.95 6.71 12.83
C GLU A 64 6.21 7.17 13.56
N ASN A 65 7.35 6.54 13.26
CA ASN A 65 8.65 6.91 13.81
C ASN A 65 9.30 8.09 13.10
N ALA A 66 8.57 8.79 12.22
CA ALA A 66 9.03 9.93 11.45
C ALA A 66 10.24 9.65 10.55
N GLN A 67 10.48 8.39 10.19
CA GLN A 67 11.56 7.99 9.28
C GLN A 67 11.20 8.21 7.81
N ILE A 68 9.92 8.12 7.48
CA ILE A 68 9.38 8.41 6.16
C ILE A 68 8.16 9.33 6.27
N SER A 69 7.89 10.07 5.21
CA SER A 69 6.75 10.99 5.18
C SER A 69 5.43 10.23 4.98
N SER A 70 4.34 10.85 5.44
CA SER A 70 2.98 10.31 5.25
C SER A 70 2.57 10.21 3.77
N ARG A 71 3.26 10.91 2.87
CA ARG A 71 3.01 10.84 1.43
C ARG A 71 3.24 9.45 0.86
N ALA A 72 4.23 8.73 1.40
CA ALA A 72 4.53 7.36 0.99
C ALA A 72 3.49 6.36 1.48
N MET A 73 2.71 6.72 2.50
CA MET A 73 1.74 5.85 3.17
C MET A 73 0.33 6.04 2.63
N ASP A 74 0.19 5.86 1.33
CA ASP A 74 -1.12 5.91 0.67
C ASP A 74 -1.61 4.49 0.35
N LEU A 75 -2.73 4.11 0.97
CA LEU A 75 -3.36 2.82 0.72
C LEU A 75 -3.73 2.65 -0.76
N ARG A 76 -4.13 3.73 -1.42
CA ARG A 76 -4.41 3.72 -2.85
C ARG A 76 -3.17 3.35 -3.66
N GLY A 77 -2.00 3.82 -3.24
CA GLY A 77 -0.73 3.45 -3.86
C GLY A 77 -0.44 1.95 -3.76
N LEU A 78 -0.73 1.34 -2.62
CA LEU A 78 -0.63 -0.11 -2.47
C LEU A 78 -1.59 -0.84 -3.41
N LEU A 79 -2.83 -0.41 -3.49
CA LEU A 79 -3.83 -1.01 -4.37
C LEU A 79 -3.44 -0.86 -5.85
N ASP A 80 -2.92 0.30 -6.25
CA ASP A 80 -2.42 0.53 -7.61
C ASP A 80 -1.24 -0.38 -7.94
N GLY A 81 -0.33 -0.57 -6.98
CA GLY A 81 0.78 -1.51 -7.12
C GLY A 81 0.31 -2.94 -7.33
N VAL A 82 -0.68 -3.38 -6.56
CA VAL A 82 -1.26 -4.72 -6.71
C VAL A 82 -1.95 -4.87 -8.07
N ALA A 83 -2.63 -3.84 -8.56
CA ALA A 83 -3.23 -3.86 -9.90
C ALA A 83 -2.17 -4.03 -10.99
N LEU A 84 -1.02 -3.38 -10.86
CA LEU A 84 0.11 -3.55 -11.79
C LEU A 84 0.69 -4.97 -11.74
N MET A 85 0.79 -5.56 -10.55
CA MET A 85 1.21 -6.95 -10.40
C MET A 85 0.24 -7.92 -11.09
N GLU A 86 -1.05 -7.68 -10.97
CA GLU A 86 -2.08 -8.49 -11.63
C GLU A 86 -1.92 -8.46 -13.15
N LYS A 87 -1.43 -7.34 -13.70
CA LYS A 87 -1.13 -7.19 -15.12
C LYS A 87 0.20 -7.79 -15.55
N GLY A 88 0.98 -8.32 -14.62
CA GLY A 88 2.24 -9.01 -14.89
C GLY A 88 3.51 -8.23 -14.58
N LEU A 89 3.41 -7.04 -14.00
CA LEU A 89 4.59 -6.29 -13.59
C LEU A 89 5.27 -6.95 -12.40
N ASN A 90 6.60 -6.89 -12.37
CA ASN A 90 7.39 -7.41 -11.25
C ASN A 90 6.92 -6.80 -9.92
N VAL A 91 6.88 -7.62 -8.86
CA VAL A 91 6.35 -7.21 -7.56
C VAL A 91 7.09 -6.01 -6.98
N GLN A 92 8.42 -6.01 -7.03
CA GLN A 92 9.22 -4.89 -6.54
C GLN A 92 9.00 -3.62 -7.34
N ASP A 93 8.99 -3.72 -8.68
CA ASP A 93 8.78 -2.58 -9.56
C ASP A 93 7.37 -2.00 -9.38
N ALA A 94 6.37 -2.85 -9.21
CA ALA A 94 5.00 -2.42 -8.97
C ALA A 94 4.86 -1.66 -7.64
N LEU A 95 5.49 -2.15 -6.59
CA LEU A 95 5.50 -1.47 -5.29
C LEU A 95 6.29 -0.17 -5.34
N ASP A 96 7.40 -0.13 -6.07
CA ASP A 96 8.15 1.11 -6.27
C ASP A 96 7.31 2.17 -6.97
N MET A 97 6.56 1.79 -8.00
CA MET A 97 5.67 2.72 -8.71
C MET A 97 4.51 3.19 -7.83
N GLY A 98 3.94 2.31 -7.02
CA GLY A 98 2.80 2.62 -6.18
C GLY A 98 3.16 3.38 -4.90
N ILE A 99 4.33 3.12 -4.32
CA ILE A 99 4.72 3.63 -3.01
C ILE A 99 5.99 4.47 -3.09
N THR A 100 7.11 3.88 -3.51
CA THR A 100 8.43 4.52 -3.44
C THR A 100 8.50 5.82 -4.23
N ASN A 101 7.96 5.83 -5.44
CA ASN A 101 8.05 6.98 -6.34
C ASN A 101 7.17 8.16 -5.93
N LYS A 102 6.31 7.99 -4.93
CA LYS A 102 5.48 9.08 -4.40
C LYS A 102 6.23 10.02 -3.47
N THR A 103 7.37 9.60 -2.94
CA THR A 103 8.26 10.49 -2.19
C THR A 103 9.37 10.99 -3.09
N PHE A 104 9.80 12.23 -2.89
CA PHE A 104 10.86 12.86 -3.65
C PHE A 104 12.21 12.87 -2.92
N ASP A 105 12.23 12.46 -1.67
CA ASP A 105 13.46 12.39 -0.86
C ASP A 105 14.20 11.08 -1.17
N PRO A 106 15.43 11.15 -1.71
CA PRO A 106 16.22 9.94 -2.00
C PRO A 106 16.49 9.06 -0.78
N TYR A 107 16.64 9.66 0.38
CA TYR A 107 16.83 8.93 1.64
C TYR A 107 15.59 8.11 2.02
N GLU A 108 14.42 8.71 1.94
CA GLU A 108 13.16 8.02 2.17
C GLU A 108 12.93 6.91 1.13
N GLN A 109 13.22 7.18 -0.14
CA GLN A 109 13.12 6.17 -1.20
C GLN A 109 13.97 4.96 -0.90
N THR A 110 15.20 5.16 -0.45
CA THR A 110 16.12 4.07 -0.08
C THR A 110 15.55 3.25 1.08
N LEU A 111 15.04 3.90 2.13
CA LEU A 111 14.42 3.23 3.27
C LEU A 111 13.22 2.38 2.85
N ILE A 112 12.36 2.93 2.01
CA ILE A 112 11.18 2.23 1.51
C ILE A 112 11.58 1.02 0.67
N GLN A 113 12.53 1.20 -0.25
CA GLN A 113 13.04 0.10 -1.08
C GLN A 113 13.69 -1.00 -0.24
N ASP A 114 14.48 -0.65 0.76
CA ASP A 114 15.11 -1.63 1.65
C ASP A 114 14.07 -2.41 2.44
N THR A 115 13.01 -1.75 2.89
CA THR A 115 11.90 -2.41 3.60
C THR A 115 11.17 -3.38 2.68
N ILE A 116 10.89 -2.99 1.45
CA ILE A 116 10.22 -3.83 0.45
C ILE A 116 11.10 -5.04 0.12
N ARG A 117 12.38 -4.82 -0.16
CA ARG A 117 13.33 -5.88 -0.52
C ARG A 117 13.62 -6.83 0.64
N GLY A 118 13.53 -6.35 1.87
CA GLY A 118 13.69 -7.18 3.06
C GLY A 118 12.59 -8.22 3.22
N ARG A 119 11.40 -7.94 2.72
CA ARG A 119 10.27 -8.88 2.80
C ARG A 119 9.98 -9.60 1.50
N ILE A 120 10.20 -8.93 0.36
CA ILE A 120 9.87 -9.47 -0.96
C ILE A 120 11.16 -9.75 -1.72
N SER A 121 11.39 -11.03 -2.02
CA SER A 121 12.53 -11.47 -2.80
C SER A 121 12.44 -10.97 -4.25
N LYS A 122 13.59 -10.64 -4.85
CA LYS A 122 13.66 -10.36 -6.30
C LYS A 122 13.19 -11.52 -7.16
N LYS A 123 13.22 -12.74 -6.62
CA LYS A 123 12.77 -13.95 -7.32
C LYS A 123 11.26 -14.14 -7.26
N MET A 124 10.57 -13.37 -6.42
CA MET A 124 9.11 -13.46 -6.30
C MET A 124 8.47 -12.87 -7.55
N LYS A 125 7.73 -13.69 -8.27
CA LYS A 125 7.01 -13.28 -9.47
C LYS A 125 5.56 -12.94 -9.13
N PRO A 126 4.90 -12.06 -9.91
CA PRO A 126 3.47 -11.79 -9.72
C PRO A 126 2.62 -13.07 -9.75
N GLU A 127 3.02 -14.05 -10.56
CA GLU A 127 2.35 -15.35 -10.67
C GLU A 127 2.32 -16.11 -9.36
N ASP A 128 3.32 -15.91 -8.49
CA ASP A 128 3.38 -16.56 -7.17
C ASP A 128 2.38 -15.97 -6.18
N LEU A 129 1.91 -14.74 -6.42
CA LEU A 129 0.98 -14.03 -5.54
C LEU A 129 -0.48 -14.21 -5.94
N PHE A 130 -0.76 -14.50 -7.20
CA PHE A 130 -2.12 -14.63 -7.73
C PHE A 130 -2.42 -16.08 -8.12
N GLU A 131 -3.68 -16.46 -7.93
CA GLU A 131 -4.16 -17.76 -8.43
C GLU A 131 -4.18 -17.75 -9.96
N GLU A 132 -3.92 -18.92 -10.56
CA GLU A 132 -3.99 -19.05 -12.00
C GLU A 132 -5.42 -18.83 -12.50
N LYS A 133 -5.58 -17.92 -13.44
CA LYS A 133 -6.83 -17.74 -14.15
C LYS A 133 -7.01 -18.88 -15.12
N CYS A 134 -8.25 -19.37 -15.28
CA CYS A 134 -8.55 -20.36 -16.29
C CYS A 134 -8.18 -19.82 -17.69
N GLY A 135 -7.81 -20.72 -18.62
CA GLY A 135 -7.36 -20.33 -19.95
C GLY A 135 -8.35 -19.47 -20.75
N SER A 136 -9.65 -19.63 -20.52
CA SER A 136 -10.69 -18.80 -21.15
C SER A 136 -10.68 -17.36 -20.62
N CYS A 137 -10.37 -17.16 -19.34
CA CYS A 137 -10.30 -15.82 -18.74
C CYS A 137 -9.07 -15.05 -19.24
N ARG A 138 -7.98 -15.70 -19.57
CA ARG A 138 -6.78 -15.08 -20.13
C ARG A 138 -7.02 -14.49 -21.53
N LYS A 139 -7.89 -15.10 -22.31
CA LYS A 139 -8.20 -14.63 -23.67
C LYS A 139 -9.00 -13.32 -23.68
N GLU A 140 -9.75 -13.03 -22.63
CA GLU A 140 -10.53 -11.78 -22.52
C GLU A 140 -9.66 -10.56 -22.25
N PHE A 141 -8.45 -10.75 -21.73
CA PHE A 141 -7.54 -9.68 -21.36
C PHE A 141 -6.26 -9.62 -22.23
N ALA A 142 -6.17 -10.46 -23.20
CA ALA A 142 -5.03 -10.50 -24.10
C ALA A 142 -5.14 -9.45 -25.20
#